data_b5ccba600d377baa68266243142b3fa8
#
_entry.id   b5ccba600d377baa68266243142b3fa8
#
_cell.length_a   1.000
_cell.length_b   1.000
_cell.length_c   1.000
_cell.angle_alpha   90.00
_cell.angle_beta   90.00
_cell.angle_gamma   90.00
#
_symmetry.space_group_name_H-M   'P 1'
#
loop_
_entity.id
_entity.type
_entity.pdbx_description
1 polymer ?
#
loop_
_entity_poly.entity_id
_entity_poly.type
_entity_poly.pdbx_seq_one_letter_code
_entity_poly.pdbx_strand_id
1 'polypeptide(L)'
;LIAAAHLGHDGVVKQLIAAGAPLDHVNNLHWTAMIESIVLGNGGARHQEVLRALIAARANTQLTDRMGTTPLALARSRGYDVMVAMLEKAGAK
;
A
#
# COMPACT_ATOMS: atom_id res chain seq x y z
N LEU A 1 -4.29 -9.17 5.83
CA LEU A 1 -3.30 -8.19 5.38
C LEU A 1 -3.94 -6.82 5.11
N ILE A 2 -5.05 -6.79 4.41
CA ILE A 2 -5.75 -5.53 4.10
C ILE A 2 -6.15 -4.79 5.39
N ALA A 3 -6.76 -5.48 6.35
CA ALA A 3 -7.18 -4.84 7.60
C ALA A 3 -5.98 -4.28 8.39
N ALA A 4 -4.87 -5.01 8.45
CA ALA A 4 -3.66 -4.54 9.12
C ALA A 4 -3.06 -3.31 8.41
N ALA A 5 -3.08 -3.29 7.08
CA ALA A 5 -2.61 -2.17 6.28
C ALA A 5 -3.48 -0.92 6.49
N HIS A 6 -4.79 -1.09 6.54
CA HIS A 6 -5.75 -0.03 6.82
C HIS A 6 -5.43 0.68 8.14
N LEU A 7 -5.18 -0.10 9.19
CA LEU A 7 -4.97 0.43 10.53
C LEU A 7 -3.53 0.90 10.78
N GLY A 8 -2.63 0.70 9.83
CA GLY A 8 -1.24 1.07 9.99
C GLY A 8 -0.48 0.18 10.96
N HIS A 9 -0.93 -1.06 11.15
CA HIS A 9 -0.25 -2.03 12.02
C HIS A 9 0.94 -2.65 11.29
N ASP A 10 2.01 -1.88 11.17
CA ASP A 10 3.19 -2.28 10.39
C ASP A 10 3.83 -3.57 10.90
N GLY A 11 3.88 -3.77 12.20
CA GLY A 11 4.41 -5.02 12.78
C GLY A 11 3.59 -6.24 12.36
N VAL A 12 2.25 -6.13 12.40
CA VAL A 12 1.35 -7.21 11.98
C VAL A 12 1.47 -7.45 10.48
N VAL A 13 1.56 -6.38 9.70
CA VAL A 13 1.76 -6.48 8.24
C VAL A 13 3.03 -7.28 7.94
N LYS A 14 4.13 -6.95 8.60
CA LYS A 14 5.42 -7.65 8.41
C LYS A 14 5.31 -9.13 8.77
N GLN A 15 4.61 -9.46 9.86
CA GLN A 15 4.37 -10.84 10.28
C GLN A 15 3.53 -11.61 9.25
N LEU A 16 2.47 -11.00 8.73
CA LEU A 16 1.61 -11.62 7.73
C LEU A 16 2.36 -11.85 6.42
N ILE A 17 3.18 -10.90 5.99
CA ILE A 17 4.03 -11.05 4.81
C ILE A 17 4.99 -12.22 5.00
N ALA A 18 5.65 -12.30 6.15
CA ALA A 18 6.59 -13.39 6.47
C ALA A 18 5.88 -14.75 6.48
N ALA A 19 4.60 -14.79 6.85
CA ALA A 19 3.79 -16.00 6.87
C ALA A 19 3.22 -16.38 5.49
N GLY A 20 3.51 -15.61 4.43
CA GLY A 20 3.07 -15.90 3.08
C GLY A 20 1.68 -15.41 2.73
N ALA A 21 1.16 -14.41 3.45
CA ALA A 21 -0.15 -13.84 3.13
C ALA A 21 -0.17 -13.29 1.69
N PRO A 22 -1.29 -13.45 0.96
CA PRO A 22 -1.40 -12.89 -0.40
C PRO A 22 -1.24 -11.38 -0.39
N LEU A 23 -0.32 -10.86 -1.20
CA LEU A 23 0.01 -9.43 -1.22
C LEU A 23 -0.96 -8.62 -2.09
N ASP A 24 -1.48 -9.23 -3.14
CA ASP A 24 -2.23 -8.52 -4.17
C ASP A 24 -3.73 -8.85 -4.12
N HIS A 25 -4.21 -9.41 -3.02
CA HIS A 25 -5.63 -9.68 -2.82
C HIS A 25 -6.44 -8.39 -2.89
N VAL A 26 -7.56 -8.44 -3.57
CA VAL A 26 -8.47 -7.31 -3.78
C VAL A 26 -9.73 -7.53 -2.96
N ASN A 27 -10.12 -6.54 -2.16
CA ASN A 27 -11.34 -6.62 -1.36
C ASN A 27 -12.59 -6.18 -2.14
N ASN A 28 -13.73 -6.12 -1.47
CA ASN A 28 -15.01 -5.74 -2.09
C ASN A 28 -15.02 -4.30 -2.63
N LEU A 29 -14.14 -3.45 -2.13
CA LEU A 29 -14.00 -2.07 -2.60
C LEU A 29 -13.04 -1.97 -3.79
N HIS A 30 -12.52 -3.09 -4.25
CA HIS A 30 -11.52 -3.17 -5.30
C HIS A 30 -10.17 -2.56 -4.86
N TRP A 31 -9.84 -2.70 -3.58
CA TRP A 31 -8.59 -2.19 -3.00
C TRP A 31 -7.69 -3.32 -2.55
N THR A 32 -6.39 -3.17 -2.82
CA THR A 32 -5.32 -4.03 -2.29
C THR A 32 -4.86 -3.47 -0.95
N ALA A 33 -4.01 -4.23 -0.24
CA ALA A 33 -3.38 -3.74 0.99
C ALA A 33 -2.58 -2.45 0.74
N MET A 34 -1.92 -2.36 -0.41
CA MET A 34 -1.17 -1.16 -0.80
C MET A 34 -2.08 0.06 -0.93
N ILE A 35 -3.20 -0.08 -1.63
CA ILE A 35 -4.18 1.00 -1.78
C ILE A 35 -4.75 1.41 -0.43
N GLU A 36 -5.11 0.42 0.42
CA GLU A 36 -5.62 0.68 1.77
C GLU A 36 -4.62 1.51 2.58
N SER A 37 -3.33 1.19 2.51
CA SER A 37 -2.30 1.91 3.26
C SER A 37 -2.19 3.37 2.84
N ILE A 38 -2.53 3.68 1.59
CA ILE A 38 -2.48 5.04 1.05
C ILE A 38 -3.79 5.78 1.34
N VAL A 39 -4.92 5.18 0.98
CA VAL A 39 -6.23 5.85 0.98
C VAL A 39 -6.76 6.07 2.39
N LEU A 40 -6.68 5.07 3.25
CA LEU A 40 -7.29 5.10 4.58
C LEU A 40 -6.32 5.51 5.69
N GLY A 41 -5.04 5.66 5.35
CA GLY A 41 -4.06 6.24 6.26
C GLY A 41 -4.07 7.76 6.17
N ASN A 42 -3.21 8.36 6.96
CA ASN A 42 -3.01 9.81 6.97
C ASN A 42 -1.67 10.23 6.37
N GLY A 43 -1.01 9.33 5.66
CA GLY A 43 0.35 9.56 5.14
C GLY A 43 1.44 9.53 6.21
N GLY A 44 1.10 9.14 7.44
CA GLY A 44 2.03 9.15 8.56
C GLY A 44 2.98 7.95 8.59
N ALA A 45 3.89 7.94 9.59
CA ALA A 45 5.00 6.99 9.66
C ALA A 45 4.57 5.53 9.64
N ARG A 46 3.49 5.17 10.35
CA ARG A 46 3.00 3.79 10.39
C ARG A 46 2.55 3.29 9.02
N HIS A 47 1.78 4.09 8.31
CA HIS A 47 1.29 3.74 6.98
C HIS A 47 2.42 3.75 5.95
N GLN A 48 3.41 4.64 6.11
CA GLN A 48 4.62 4.62 5.29
C GLN A 48 5.39 3.31 5.48
N GLU A 49 5.50 2.82 6.73
CA GLU A 49 6.17 1.54 6.99
C GLU A 49 5.40 0.35 6.41
N VAL A 50 4.06 0.40 6.44
CA VAL A 50 3.23 -0.62 5.79
C VAL A 50 3.51 -0.64 4.29
N LEU A 51 3.50 0.52 3.65
CA LEU A 51 3.79 0.63 2.22
C LEU A 51 5.20 0.14 1.90
N ARG A 52 6.18 0.53 2.70
CA ARG A 52 7.57 0.09 2.54
C ARG A 52 7.68 -1.44 2.62
N ALA A 53 7.00 -2.06 3.58
CA ALA A 53 7.01 -3.51 3.74
C ALA A 53 6.39 -4.22 2.54
N LEU A 54 5.29 -3.70 2.02
CA LEU A 54 4.63 -4.26 0.84
C LEU A 54 5.52 -4.15 -0.40
N ILE A 55 6.16 -3.00 -0.60
CA ILE A 55 7.09 -2.79 -1.71
C ILE A 55 8.29 -3.74 -1.59
N ALA A 56 8.86 -3.86 -0.39
CA ALA A 56 9.99 -4.75 -0.16
C ALA A 56 9.65 -6.22 -0.43
N ALA A 57 8.41 -6.62 -0.18
CA ALA A 57 7.91 -7.96 -0.45
C ALA A 57 7.50 -8.15 -1.93
N ARG A 58 7.63 -7.12 -2.75
CA ARG A 58 7.32 -7.10 -4.19
C ARG A 58 5.83 -7.22 -4.50
N ALA A 59 4.99 -6.62 -3.66
CA ALA A 59 3.58 -6.46 -3.99
C ALA A 59 3.45 -5.68 -5.31
N ASN A 60 2.42 -5.99 -6.09
CA ASN A 60 2.22 -5.34 -7.39
C ASN A 60 1.84 -3.87 -7.20
N THR A 61 2.71 -2.96 -7.63
CA THR A 61 2.52 -1.52 -7.50
C THR A 61 1.59 -0.93 -8.56
N GLN A 62 1.16 -1.72 -9.54
CA GLN A 62 0.37 -1.24 -10.68
C GLN A 62 -1.13 -1.57 -10.56
N LEU A 63 -1.54 -2.31 -9.55
CA LEU A 63 -2.96 -2.64 -9.36
C LEU A 63 -3.75 -1.40 -8.97
N THR A 64 -4.76 -1.09 -9.76
CA THR A 64 -5.56 0.12 -9.59
C THR A 64 -6.78 -0.12 -8.70
N ASP A 65 -7.39 0.97 -8.23
CA ASP A 65 -8.71 0.92 -7.64
C ASP A 65 -9.77 0.73 -8.74
N ARG A 66 -11.04 0.76 -8.34
CA ARG A 66 -12.16 0.56 -9.28
C ARG A 66 -12.24 1.65 -10.37
N MET A 67 -11.70 2.82 -10.07
CA MET A 67 -11.67 3.96 -11.00
C MET A 67 -10.48 3.95 -11.95
N GLY A 68 -9.62 2.93 -11.85
CA GLY A 68 -8.42 2.86 -12.65
C GLY A 68 -7.25 3.70 -12.13
N THR A 69 -7.33 4.17 -10.88
CA THR A 69 -6.29 5.01 -10.29
C THR A 69 -5.20 4.14 -9.68
N THR A 70 -3.95 4.40 -10.04
CA THR A 70 -2.79 3.66 -9.51
C THR A 70 -2.43 4.11 -8.09
N PRO A 71 -1.71 3.25 -7.33
CA PRO A 71 -1.20 3.67 -6.03
C PRO A 71 -0.39 4.96 -6.07
N LEU A 72 0.44 5.14 -7.10
CA LEU A 72 1.23 6.36 -7.27
C LEU A 72 0.34 7.59 -7.45
N ALA A 73 -0.68 7.50 -8.29
CA ALA A 73 -1.62 8.60 -8.50
C ALA A 73 -2.40 8.93 -7.23
N LEU A 74 -2.78 7.90 -6.45
CA LEU A 74 -3.46 8.11 -5.17
C LEU A 74 -2.58 8.85 -4.17
N ALA A 75 -1.31 8.47 -4.07
CA ALA A 75 -0.36 9.13 -3.18
C ALA A 75 -0.10 10.58 -3.62
N ARG A 76 0.04 10.82 -4.93
CA ARG A 76 0.24 12.17 -5.48
C ARG A 76 -0.96 13.08 -5.19
N SER A 77 -2.17 12.57 -5.39
CA SER A 77 -3.38 13.37 -5.18
C SER A 77 -3.55 13.80 -3.73
N ARG A 78 -2.94 13.07 -2.79
CA ARG A 78 -2.99 13.37 -1.36
C ARG A 78 -1.78 14.17 -0.87
N GLY A 79 -0.80 14.41 -1.73
CA GLY A 79 0.42 15.12 -1.35
C GLY A 79 1.33 14.34 -0.41
N TYR A 80 1.26 13.00 -0.45
CA TYR A 80 2.07 12.12 0.40
C TYR A 80 3.45 11.89 -0.23
N ASP A 81 4.31 12.90 -0.12
CA ASP A 81 5.58 12.94 -0.84
C ASP A 81 6.50 11.76 -0.56
N VAL A 82 6.53 11.27 0.70
CA VAL A 82 7.35 10.12 1.07
C VAL A 82 6.85 8.86 0.37
N MET A 83 5.53 8.66 0.34
CA MET A 83 4.93 7.52 -0.36
C MET A 83 5.14 7.61 -1.87
N VAL A 84 5.01 8.81 -2.44
CA VAL A 84 5.30 9.04 -3.87
C VAL A 84 6.73 8.61 -4.18
N ALA A 85 7.70 9.07 -3.39
CA ALA A 85 9.11 8.74 -3.60
C ALA A 85 9.35 7.23 -3.50
N MET A 86 8.74 6.56 -2.52
CA MET A 86 8.86 5.10 -2.37
C MET A 86 8.33 4.36 -3.60
N LEU A 87 7.16 4.76 -4.08
CA LEU A 87 6.52 4.13 -5.23
C LEU A 87 7.31 4.36 -6.51
N GLU A 88 7.77 5.58 -6.74
CA GLU A 88 8.60 5.89 -7.91
C GLU A 88 9.91 5.09 -7.91
N LYS A 89 10.56 4.99 -6.74
CA LYS A 89 11.78 4.21 -6.59
C LYS A 89 11.56 2.72 -6.87
N ALA A 90 10.36 2.23 -6.60
CA ALA A 90 9.98 0.84 -6.88
C ALA A 90 9.56 0.61 -8.33
N GLY A 91 9.59 1.64 -9.17
CA GLY A 91 9.19 1.55 -10.57
C GLY A 91 7.69 1.69 -10.81
N ALA A 92 6.93 2.19 -9.83
CA ALA A 92 5.50 2.43 -10.00
C ALA A 92 5.26 3.57 -11.01
N LYS A 93 4.13 3.49 -11.70
CA LYS A 93 3.74 4.47 -12.73
C LYS A 93 2.37 5.04 -12.49
#